data_30fb26916560e6be50841eb1a00a7a69
#
_entry.id   30fb26916560e6be50841eb1a00a7a69
#
_cell.length_a   1.000
_cell.length_b   1.000
_cell.length_c   1.000
_cell.angle_alpha   90.00
_cell.angle_beta   90.00
_cell.angle_gamma   90.00
#
_symmetry.space_group_name_H-M   'P 1'
#
loop_
_entity.id
_entity.type
_entity.pdbx_description
1 polymer ?
#
loop_
_entity_poly.entity_id
_entity_poly.type
_entity_poly.pdbx_seq_one_letter_code
_entity_poly.pdbx_strand_id
1 'polypeptide(L)'
;MSHKPLNIGICGVGTVGIATIEILRKQREALISRSGRSLLVNHVGARREHSDHDYGDARVSRDVMDLARDPEVEVLVELIGGTSVAYDLIKLAIQQGKHVVTANKALIAEHGNELTALAESAGVQIRFEAAVAGGIPIIKALRESMAANNVSEVAGIINGTGNFILTEMSTKGRAFDDVLSEAQALGYAEADPTFDIDGTDAAHKLVILASLAFGIPLSIDAPMKQGIQDVSPEDLEYAASMGYRVKHLGIARQTNQGIEMRVHPTLIPEHKQIATVDGVLNAVMVSGDAVGELLLVGPGAGGAATASSVCADLIDIARSAAGSGPVLGVPASQLSEQALVPSEQIASEWYVRLTAADQPGVMSDITQVLASRDISIESMLQKPPAPGSGKVPIVLLTHMAPLSVMTDALNEITALGEVEPDFALMRVEAFDR
;
A
#
# COMPACT_ATOMS: atom_id res chain seq x y z
N MET A 1 -8.89 31.85 25.87
CA MET A 1 -7.58 31.64 26.50
C MET A 1 -6.58 31.38 25.38
N SER A 2 -5.53 32.19 25.26
CA SER A 2 -4.47 31.98 24.27
C SER A 2 -3.62 30.79 24.74
N HIS A 3 -3.87 29.61 24.19
CA HIS A 3 -2.99 28.46 24.44
C HIS A 3 -1.61 28.73 23.83
N LYS A 4 -0.54 28.30 24.52
CA LYS A 4 0.83 28.37 24.01
C LYS A 4 0.89 27.72 22.62
N PRO A 5 1.54 28.33 21.62
CA PRO A 5 1.73 27.72 20.31
C PRO A 5 2.34 26.32 20.41
N LEU A 6 1.98 25.43 19.50
CA LEU A 6 2.70 24.19 19.25
C LEU A 6 3.86 24.48 18.30
N ASN A 7 5.08 24.35 18.78
CA ASN A 7 6.29 24.63 18.02
C ASN A 7 6.73 23.40 17.22
N ILE A 8 6.89 23.58 15.93
CA ILE A 8 7.11 22.51 14.96
C ILE A 8 8.47 22.69 14.29
N GLY A 9 9.26 21.61 14.30
CA GLY A 9 10.46 21.50 13.50
C GLY A 9 10.20 20.62 12.26
N ILE A 10 10.46 21.11 11.04
CA ILE A 10 10.25 20.33 9.81
C ILE A 10 11.60 19.94 9.21
N CYS A 11 11.87 18.65 9.14
CA CYS A 11 13.05 18.05 8.53
C CYS A 11 12.73 17.57 7.11
N GLY A 12 13.27 18.27 6.10
CA GLY A 12 13.02 18.03 4.68
C GLY A 12 12.02 19.01 4.09
N VAL A 13 12.51 19.80 3.14
CA VAL A 13 11.76 20.84 2.39
C VAL A 13 11.60 20.46 0.92
N GLY A 14 11.37 19.20 0.66
CA GLY A 14 10.93 18.71 -0.65
C GLY A 14 9.46 19.03 -0.88
N THR A 15 8.86 18.39 -1.88
CA THR A 15 7.46 18.59 -2.30
C THR A 15 6.45 18.57 -1.15
N VAL A 16 6.57 17.60 -0.24
CA VAL A 16 5.63 17.45 0.91
C VAL A 16 5.93 18.49 1.99
N GLY A 17 7.22 18.73 2.31
CA GLY A 17 7.59 19.70 3.35
C GLY A 17 7.15 21.10 3.04
N ILE A 18 7.38 21.56 1.80
CA ILE A 18 6.94 22.86 1.33
C ILE A 18 5.41 22.98 1.36
N ALA A 19 4.71 21.97 0.84
CA ALA A 19 3.25 21.97 0.86
C ALA A 19 2.70 22.00 2.30
N THR A 20 3.36 21.31 3.25
CA THR A 20 3.00 21.36 4.68
C THR A 20 3.13 22.76 5.25
N ILE A 21 4.28 23.45 5.02
CA ILE A 21 4.50 24.82 5.48
C ILE A 21 3.45 25.77 4.87
N GLU A 22 3.15 25.61 3.58
CA GLU A 22 2.14 26.42 2.91
C GLU A 22 0.73 26.21 3.48
N ILE A 23 0.31 24.96 3.74
CA ILE A 23 -0.99 24.67 4.35
C ILE A 23 -1.07 25.28 5.74
N LEU A 24 -0.05 25.08 6.59
CA LEU A 24 0.01 25.64 7.94
C LEU A 24 -0.11 27.17 7.92
N ARG A 25 0.50 27.85 6.96
CA ARG A 25 0.44 29.30 6.80
C ARG A 25 -0.91 29.75 6.24
N LYS A 26 -1.36 29.18 5.11
CA LYS A 26 -2.59 29.60 4.41
C LYS A 26 -3.86 29.32 5.23
N GLN A 27 -3.85 28.22 6.00
CA GLN A 27 -5.02 27.77 6.76
C GLN A 27 -4.92 28.10 8.26
N ARG A 28 -4.03 29.01 8.66
CA ARG A 28 -3.67 29.27 10.06
C ARG A 28 -4.88 29.47 10.97
N GLU A 29 -5.83 30.34 10.59
CA GLU A 29 -7.01 30.63 11.42
C GLU A 29 -7.92 29.41 11.59
N ALA A 30 -8.18 28.69 10.49
CA ALA A 30 -8.98 27.48 10.50
C ALA A 30 -8.29 26.37 11.34
N LEU A 31 -6.97 26.25 11.26
CA LEU A 31 -6.20 25.27 12.03
C LEU A 31 -6.23 25.61 13.53
N ILE A 32 -6.09 26.90 13.92
CA ILE A 32 -6.25 27.32 15.32
C ILE A 32 -7.63 26.99 15.84
N SER A 33 -8.67 27.30 15.07
CA SER A 33 -10.05 26.98 15.44
C SER A 33 -10.28 25.49 15.66
N ARG A 34 -9.66 24.64 14.83
CA ARG A 34 -9.82 23.19 14.88
C ARG A 34 -8.93 22.52 15.94
N SER A 35 -7.71 23.02 16.15
CA SER A 35 -6.74 22.41 17.09
C SER A 35 -6.79 23.02 18.50
N GLY A 36 -7.35 24.23 18.65
CA GLY A 36 -7.32 25.00 19.89
C GLY A 36 -5.97 25.69 20.16
N ARG A 37 -4.95 25.47 19.31
CA ARG A 37 -3.59 26.03 19.44
C ARG A 37 -3.10 26.57 18.11
N SER A 38 -2.21 27.55 18.11
CA SER A 38 -1.45 27.94 16.92
C SER A 38 -0.40 26.88 16.60
N LEU A 39 -0.33 26.45 15.36
CA LEU A 39 0.69 25.53 14.85
C LEU A 39 1.78 26.39 14.21
N LEU A 40 2.96 26.48 14.84
CA LEU A 40 4.04 27.39 14.45
C LEU A 40 5.26 26.60 13.99
N VAL A 41 5.62 26.75 12.72
CA VAL A 41 6.92 26.25 12.22
C VAL A 41 7.99 27.24 12.67
N ASN A 42 8.84 26.82 13.62
CA ASN A 42 9.90 27.66 14.19
C ASN A 42 11.31 27.19 13.81
N HIS A 43 11.46 25.96 13.27
CA HIS A 43 12.74 25.44 12.85
C HIS A 43 12.59 24.55 11.60
N VAL A 44 13.44 24.74 10.60
CA VAL A 44 13.43 24.01 9.34
C VAL A 44 14.80 23.40 9.07
N GLY A 45 14.83 22.11 8.78
CA GLY A 45 16.03 21.38 8.38
C GLY A 45 16.11 21.22 6.86
N ALA A 46 17.07 21.87 6.22
CA ALA A 46 17.24 21.85 4.76
C ALA A 46 18.72 21.72 4.37
N ARG A 47 19.09 20.62 3.71
CA ARG A 47 20.49 20.39 3.27
C ARG A 47 20.97 21.41 2.25
N ARG A 48 20.08 21.93 1.41
CA ARG A 48 20.37 22.92 0.36
C ARG A 48 19.59 24.20 0.64
N GLU A 49 20.08 25.30 0.11
CA GLU A 49 19.33 26.56 0.10
C GLU A 49 18.24 26.49 -0.98
N HIS A 50 17.04 26.85 -0.59
CA HIS A 50 15.92 26.98 -1.49
C HIS A 50 15.46 28.44 -1.41
N SER A 51 16.14 29.30 -2.21
CA SER A 51 15.87 30.75 -2.25
C SER A 51 14.43 31.10 -2.65
N ASP A 52 13.76 30.16 -3.30
CA ASP A 52 12.43 30.36 -3.84
C ASP A 52 11.30 30.03 -2.85
N HIS A 53 11.65 29.57 -1.64
CA HIS A 53 10.68 29.18 -0.62
C HIS A 53 10.76 30.07 0.61
N ASP A 54 9.60 30.58 1.01
CA ASP A 54 9.43 31.41 2.21
C ASP A 54 9.06 30.52 3.39
N TYR A 55 9.98 30.39 4.36
CA TYR A 55 9.78 29.66 5.62
C TYR A 55 9.27 30.57 6.75
N GLY A 56 8.96 31.84 6.48
CA GLY A 56 8.62 32.87 7.48
C GLY A 56 9.78 33.13 8.42
N ASP A 57 9.48 33.26 9.73
CA ASP A 57 10.47 33.53 10.78
C ASP A 57 11.18 32.25 11.28
N ALA A 58 11.00 31.08 10.63
CA ALA A 58 11.61 29.84 11.06
C ALA A 58 13.14 29.88 10.90
N ARG A 59 13.85 29.39 11.91
CA ARG A 59 15.30 29.14 11.79
C ARG A 59 15.56 28.06 10.76
N VAL A 60 16.68 28.14 10.04
CA VAL A 60 17.08 27.13 9.06
C VAL A 60 18.41 26.51 9.48
N SER A 61 18.43 25.20 9.69
CA SER A 61 19.65 24.41 9.94
C SER A 61 20.01 23.51 8.75
N ARG A 62 21.29 23.30 8.55
CA ARG A 62 21.82 22.37 7.55
C ARG A 62 21.94 20.94 8.07
N ASP A 63 22.05 20.78 9.38
CA ASP A 63 21.99 19.49 10.07
C ASP A 63 20.58 19.29 10.64
N VAL A 64 19.89 18.25 10.18
CA VAL A 64 18.54 17.91 10.68
C VAL A 64 18.54 17.50 12.16
N MET A 65 19.67 17.04 12.68
CA MET A 65 19.81 16.67 14.09
C MET A 65 19.70 17.88 15.04
N ASP A 66 19.96 19.10 14.54
CA ASP A 66 19.78 20.30 15.33
C ASP A 66 18.32 20.51 15.74
N LEU A 67 17.36 20.10 14.89
CA LEU A 67 15.94 20.21 15.18
C LEU A 67 15.52 19.25 16.32
N ALA A 68 16.10 18.05 16.31
CA ALA A 68 15.88 17.10 17.41
C ALA A 68 16.47 17.57 18.74
N ARG A 69 17.58 18.33 18.72
CA ARG A 69 18.24 18.89 19.91
C ARG A 69 17.64 20.23 20.35
N ASP A 70 16.88 20.91 19.51
CA ASP A 70 16.34 22.23 19.79
C ASP A 70 15.26 22.17 20.90
N PRO A 71 15.48 22.79 22.08
CA PRO A 71 14.52 22.71 23.17
C PRO A 71 13.19 23.44 22.89
N GLU A 72 13.14 24.31 21.88
CA GLU A 72 11.92 25.01 21.50
C GLU A 72 11.01 24.17 20.61
N VAL A 73 11.51 23.13 19.92
CA VAL A 73 10.73 22.22 19.09
C VAL A 73 9.98 21.22 19.97
N GLU A 74 8.66 21.22 19.91
CA GLU A 74 7.78 20.28 20.62
C GLU A 74 7.42 19.07 19.73
N VAL A 75 7.29 19.29 18.41
CA VAL A 75 6.97 18.25 17.42
C VAL A 75 7.98 18.28 16.28
N LEU A 76 8.60 17.14 16.01
CA LEU A 76 9.50 16.96 14.88
C LEU A 76 8.71 16.30 13.73
N VAL A 77 8.69 16.93 12.55
CA VAL A 77 8.11 16.40 11.32
C VAL A 77 9.24 15.89 10.43
N GLU A 78 9.29 14.58 10.20
CA GLU A 78 10.29 13.93 9.35
C GLU A 78 9.74 13.70 7.94
N LEU A 79 10.35 14.36 6.95
CA LEU A 79 10.00 14.27 5.53
C LEU A 79 11.26 14.16 4.64
N ILE A 80 12.35 13.59 5.20
CA ILE A 80 13.63 13.43 4.47
C ILE A 80 13.73 12.12 3.71
N GLY A 81 12.97 11.10 4.12
CA GLY A 81 13.02 9.76 3.55
C GLY A 81 14.28 8.96 3.89
N GLY A 82 14.35 7.72 3.41
CA GLY A 82 15.40 6.77 3.77
C GLY A 82 15.22 6.22 5.19
N THR A 83 16.03 5.20 5.57
CA THR A 83 15.84 4.54 6.87
C THR A 83 16.94 4.85 7.88
N SER A 84 18.18 5.17 7.46
CA SER A 84 19.32 5.39 8.36
C SER A 84 19.25 6.73 9.10
N VAL A 85 19.41 7.85 8.40
CA VAL A 85 19.40 9.19 9.01
C VAL A 85 18.05 9.52 9.66
N ALA A 86 16.95 9.10 9.02
CA ALA A 86 15.60 9.31 9.55
C ALA A 86 15.38 8.53 10.84
N TYR A 87 15.90 7.31 10.95
CA TYR A 87 15.86 6.52 12.18
C TYR A 87 16.57 7.20 13.33
N ASP A 88 17.84 7.62 13.13
CA ASP A 88 18.63 8.31 14.16
C ASP A 88 17.96 9.62 14.61
N LEU A 89 17.40 10.36 13.65
CA LEU A 89 16.70 11.62 13.89
C LEU A 89 15.45 11.42 14.76
N ILE A 90 14.60 10.47 14.39
CA ILE A 90 13.36 10.19 15.15
C ILE A 90 13.69 9.64 16.53
N LYS A 91 14.63 8.70 16.62
CA LYS A 91 15.09 8.15 17.90
C LYS A 91 15.60 9.23 18.83
N LEU A 92 16.44 10.15 18.33
CA LEU A 92 16.92 11.30 19.11
C LEU A 92 15.76 12.22 19.53
N ALA A 93 14.83 12.53 18.62
CA ALA A 93 13.68 13.38 18.95
C ALA A 93 12.84 12.79 20.09
N ILE A 94 12.54 11.48 20.04
CA ILE A 94 11.82 10.76 21.09
C ILE A 94 12.57 10.84 22.42
N GLN A 95 13.90 10.59 22.42
CA GLN A 95 14.75 10.68 23.61
C GLN A 95 14.79 12.10 24.22
N GLN A 96 14.58 13.13 23.39
CA GLN A 96 14.45 14.52 23.83
C GLN A 96 13.01 14.91 24.20
N GLY A 97 12.08 13.94 24.29
CA GLY A 97 10.71 14.17 24.71
C GLY A 97 9.84 14.87 23.66
N LYS A 98 10.19 14.79 22.36
CA LYS A 98 9.44 15.41 21.28
C LYS A 98 8.45 14.42 20.66
N HIS A 99 7.27 14.90 20.30
CA HIS A 99 6.37 14.19 19.43
C HIS A 99 6.95 14.12 18.01
N VAL A 100 6.53 13.12 17.25
CA VAL A 100 7.02 12.87 15.87
C VAL A 100 5.84 12.72 14.93
N VAL A 101 5.96 13.33 13.73
CA VAL A 101 5.11 13.09 12.58
C VAL A 101 6.00 12.67 11.43
N THR A 102 5.69 11.58 10.73
CA THR A 102 6.48 11.11 9.59
C THR A 102 5.61 10.64 8.43
N ALA A 103 6.09 10.83 7.20
CA ALA A 103 5.52 10.25 5.99
C ALA A 103 6.31 9.03 5.49
N ASN A 104 7.28 8.54 6.27
CA ASN A 104 8.27 7.58 5.85
C ASN A 104 7.81 6.14 6.11
N LYS A 105 7.12 5.57 5.11
CA LYS A 105 6.60 4.21 5.19
C LYS A 105 7.68 3.15 5.41
N ALA A 106 8.84 3.30 4.73
CA ALA A 106 9.92 2.34 4.83
C ALA A 106 10.48 2.29 6.26
N LEU A 107 10.68 3.45 6.86
CA LEU A 107 11.14 3.56 8.25
C LEU A 107 10.15 2.92 9.24
N ILE A 108 8.85 3.18 9.07
CA ILE A 108 7.83 2.57 9.95
C ILE A 108 7.76 1.06 9.74
N ALA A 109 7.78 0.57 8.50
CA ALA A 109 7.74 -0.87 8.23
C ALA A 109 8.96 -1.61 8.79
N GLU A 110 10.16 -0.99 8.76
CA GLU A 110 11.43 -1.60 9.15
C GLU A 110 11.72 -1.44 10.66
N HIS A 111 11.50 -0.25 11.20
CA HIS A 111 11.90 0.11 12.58
C HIS A 111 10.71 0.47 13.49
N GLY A 112 9.48 0.39 12.99
CA GLY A 112 8.31 0.87 13.71
C GLY A 112 8.06 0.17 15.04
N ASN A 113 8.36 -1.12 15.16
CA ASN A 113 8.23 -1.85 16.44
C ASN A 113 9.08 -1.21 17.55
N GLU A 114 10.37 -0.94 17.28
CA GLU A 114 11.27 -0.31 18.24
C GLU A 114 10.88 1.14 18.53
N LEU A 115 10.61 1.92 17.48
CA LEU A 115 10.26 3.33 17.61
C LEU A 115 8.96 3.54 18.37
N THR A 116 7.96 2.66 18.16
CA THR A 116 6.69 2.69 18.88
C THR A 116 6.88 2.41 20.36
N ALA A 117 7.61 1.34 20.70
CA ALA A 117 7.90 1.00 22.10
C ALA A 117 8.69 2.13 22.80
N LEU A 118 9.65 2.74 22.10
CA LEU A 118 10.43 3.87 22.62
C LEU A 118 9.55 5.10 22.86
N ALA A 119 8.65 5.44 21.92
CA ALA A 119 7.74 6.57 22.04
C ALA A 119 6.75 6.40 23.20
N GLU A 120 6.16 5.21 23.32
CA GLU A 120 5.25 4.88 24.43
C GLU A 120 5.97 4.98 25.78
N SER A 121 7.20 4.46 25.89
CA SER A 121 8.00 4.56 27.12
C SER A 121 8.39 5.99 27.47
N ALA A 122 8.61 6.85 26.49
CA ALA A 122 8.93 8.27 26.65
C ALA A 122 7.68 9.16 26.86
N GLY A 123 6.47 8.61 26.72
CA GLY A 123 5.22 9.36 26.82
C GLY A 123 5.00 10.35 25.68
N VAL A 124 5.60 10.11 24.49
CA VAL A 124 5.43 10.94 23.30
C VAL A 124 4.68 10.19 22.20
N GLN A 125 4.16 10.93 21.22
CA GLN A 125 3.41 10.38 20.11
C GLN A 125 4.28 10.24 18.87
N ILE A 126 4.09 9.13 18.14
CA ILE A 126 4.45 9.02 16.73
C ILE A 126 3.17 8.96 15.93
N ARG A 127 3.06 9.79 14.90
CA ARG A 127 1.96 9.84 13.95
C ARG A 127 2.50 9.70 12.53
N PHE A 128 1.81 8.92 11.69
CA PHE A 128 2.31 8.58 10.36
C PHE A 128 1.18 8.39 9.32
N GLU A 129 0.09 9.18 9.43
CA GLU A 129 -1.03 9.13 8.46
C GLU A 129 -0.53 9.26 7.03
N ALA A 130 0.44 10.14 6.81
CA ALA A 130 1.03 10.39 5.50
C ALA A 130 1.88 9.23 4.93
N ALA A 131 2.19 8.21 5.72
CA ALA A 131 3.04 7.08 5.30
C ALA A 131 2.31 6.07 4.42
N VAL A 132 0.97 5.97 4.52
CA VAL A 132 0.16 5.02 3.75
C VAL A 132 -0.96 5.75 3.02
N ALA A 133 -1.04 5.52 1.70
CA ALA A 133 -2.08 6.06 0.83
C ALA A 133 -2.24 7.60 0.90
N GLY A 134 -1.17 8.31 1.20
CA GLY A 134 -0.97 9.76 1.14
C GLY A 134 -2.11 10.62 1.71
N GLY A 135 -3.08 10.97 0.88
CA GLY A 135 -4.23 11.81 1.28
C GLY A 135 -5.43 11.05 1.86
N ILE A 136 -5.40 9.72 1.90
CA ILE A 136 -6.48 8.89 2.44
C ILE A 136 -6.28 8.71 3.97
N PRO A 137 -7.25 9.06 4.84
CA PRO A 137 -7.09 8.96 6.29
C PRO A 137 -7.30 7.52 6.80
N ILE A 138 -6.50 6.57 6.29
CA ILE A 138 -6.67 5.14 6.58
C ILE A 138 -6.08 4.72 7.93
N ILE A 139 -4.94 5.27 8.32
CA ILE A 139 -4.31 4.97 9.62
C ILE A 139 -5.25 5.35 10.77
N LYS A 140 -5.83 6.56 10.68
CA LYS A 140 -6.78 7.06 11.66
C LYS A 140 -8.10 6.28 11.63
N ALA A 141 -8.56 5.89 10.43
CA ALA A 141 -9.75 5.07 10.29
C ALA A 141 -9.56 3.72 11.03
N LEU A 142 -8.47 3.02 10.80
CA LEU A 142 -8.17 1.74 11.47
C LEU A 142 -7.97 1.93 12.98
N ARG A 143 -7.11 2.87 13.37
CA ARG A 143 -6.72 3.05 14.78
C ARG A 143 -7.83 3.58 15.67
N GLU A 144 -8.69 4.46 15.14
CA GLU A 144 -9.68 5.20 15.92
C GLU A 144 -11.12 4.83 15.56
N SER A 145 -11.50 4.96 14.28
CA SER A 145 -12.90 4.79 13.87
C SER A 145 -13.34 3.33 13.89
N MET A 146 -12.43 2.41 13.64
CA MET A 146 -12.71 0.97 13.64
C MET A 146 -12.29 0.24 14.92
N ALA A 147 -11.86 0.97 15.95
CA ALA A 147 -11.38 0.40 17.22
C ALA A 147 -12.39 -0.52 17.93
N ALA A 148 -13.68 -0.42 17.62
CA ALA A 148 -14.74 -1.27 18.16
C ALA A 148 -15.07 -2.48 17.27
N ASN A 149 -14.32 -2.69 16.18
CA ASN A 149 -14.56 -3.81 15.25
C ASN A 149 -13.40 -4.83 15.32
N ASN A 150 -13.75 -6.09 15.10
CA ASN A 150 -12.76 -7.08 14.72
C ASN A 150 -12.58 -6.99 13.20
N VAL A 151 -11.44 -6.48 12.77
CA VAL A 151 -11.10 -6.37 11.35
C VAL A 151 -10.68 -7.76 10.85
N SER A 152 -11.35 -8.27 9.83
CA SER A 152 -11.04 -9.56 9.21
C SER A 152 -10.15 -9.43 7.98
N GLU A 153 -10.25 -8.31 7.27
CA GLU A 153 -9.52 -8.10 6.03
C GLU A 153 -9.22 -6.62 5.77
N VAL A 154 -8.05 -6.37 5.21
CA VAL A 154 -7.66 -5.10 4.59
C VAL A 154 -7.16 -5.41 3.18
N ALA A 155 -7.74 -4.78 2.17
CA ALA A 155 -7.33 -4.90 0.78
C ALA A 155 -7.20 -3.52 0.15
N GLY A 156 -6.19 -3.30 -0.70
CA GLY A 156 -6.06 -1.97 -1.28
C GLY A 156 -5.24 -1.88 -2.54
N ILE A 157 -5.64 -0.93 -3.38
CA ILE A 157 -4.81 -0.35 -4.44
C ILE A 157 -3.96 0.72 -3.76
N ILE A 158 -2.76 0.35 -3.32
CA ILE A 158 -1.90 1.20 -2.48
C ILE A 158 -0.62 1.67 -3.18
N ASN A 159 -0.53 1.42 -4.49
CA ASN A 159 0.48 2.00 -5.38
C ASN A 159 -0.20 2.68 -6.58
N GLY A 160 -0.09 4.01 -6.69
CA GLY A 160 -0.74 4.79 -7.75
C GLY A 160 -0.09 4.60 -9.12
N THR A 161 1.22 4.39 -9.18
CA THR A 161 1.97 4.15 -10.43
C THR A 161 1.51 2.85 -11.08
N GLY A 162 1.48 1.76 -10.31
CA GLY A 162 1.00 0.46 -10.80
C GLY A 162 -0.45 0.51 -11.24
N ASN A 163 -1.32 1.20 -10.48
CA ASN A 163 -2.72 1.37 -10.88
C ASN A 163 -2.88 2.18 -12.17
N PHE A 164 -2.09 3.24 -12.34
CA PHE A 164 -2.07 4.01 -13.59
C PHE A 164 -1.67 3.14 -14.78
N ILE A 165 -0.59 2.34 -14.64
CA ILE A 165 -0.11 1.47 -15.71
C ILE A 165 -1.20 0.47 -16.10
N LEU A 166 -1.77 -0.28 -15.16
CA LEU A 166 -2.82 -1.27 -15.44
C LEU A 166 -4.09 -0.63 -16.02
N THR A 167 -4.44 0.59 -15.60
CA THR A 167 -5.58 1.34 -16.14
C THR A 167 -5.37 1.69 -17.61
N GLU A 168 -4.21 2.26 -17.96
CA GLU A 168 -3.89 2.65 -19.34
C GLU A 168 -3.77 1.44 -20.27
N MET A 169 -3.15 0.35 -19.79
CA MET A 169 -3.08 -0.91 -20.53
C MET A 169 -4.49 -1.46 -20.80
N SER A 170 -5.34 -1.53 -19.77
CA SER A 170 -6.69 -2.10 -19.89
C SER A 170 -7.62 -1.24 -20.77
N THR A 171 -7.58 0.10 -20.62
CA THR A 171 -8.53 0.98 -21.31
C THR A 171 -8.13 1.32 -22.74
N LYS A 172 -6.82 1.30 -23.06
CA LYS A 172 -6.26 1.70 -24.35
C LYS A 172 -5.55 0.58 -25.10
N GLY A 173 -5.44 -0.62 -24.53
CA GLY A 173 -4.77 -1.78 -25.15
C GLY A 173 -3.27 -1.58 -25.36
N ARG A 174 -2.63 -0.74 -24.52
CA ARG A 174 -1.21 -0.38 -24.68
C ARG A 174 -0.30 -1.41 -24.03
N ALA A 175 0.93 -1.51 -24.54
CA ALA A 175 1.96 -2.35 -23.93
C ALA A 175 2.48 -1.73 -22.61
N PHE A 176 2.94 -2.58 -21.70
CA PHE A 176 3.47 -2.19 -20.39
C PHE A 176 4.60 -1.14 -20.50
N ASP A 177 5.60 -1.37 -21.35
CA ASP A 177 6.75 -0.49 -21.50
C ASP A 177 6.39 0.90 -22.03
N ASP A 178 5.41 0.99 -22.93
CA ASP A 178 4.91 2.26 -23.47
C ASP A 178 4.25 3.10 -22.36
N VAL A 179 3.43 2.44 -21.52
CA VAL A 179 2.73 3.12 -20.43
C VAL A 179 3.68 3.49 -19.30
N LEU A 180 4.65 2.62 -19.00
CA LEU A 180 5.70 2.92 -18.02
C LEU A 180 6.51 4.16 -18.42
N SER A 181 6.89 4.25 -19.70
CA SER A 181 7.61 5.41 -20.22
C SER A 181 6.79 6.71 -20.08
N GLU A 182 5.48 6.64 -20.30
CA GLU A 182 4.58 7.78 -20.08
C GLU A 182 4.46 8.14 -18.59
N ALA A 183 4.34 7.14 -17.71
CA ALA A 183 4.30 7.36 -16.26
C ALA A 183 5.56 8.08 -15.76
N GLN A 184 6.74 7.72 -16.30
CA GLN A 184 7.99 8.42 -16.02
C GLN A 184 7.99 9.86 -16.55
N ALA A 185 7.52 10.09 -17.77
CA ALA A 185 7.41 11.42 -18.37
C ALA A 185 6.46 12.35 -17.60
N LEU A 186 5.38 11.80 -17.03
CA LEU A 186 4.41 12.50 -16.19
C LEU A 186 4.88 12.68 -14.73
N GLY A 187 6.00 12.06 -14.34
CA GLY A 187 6.51 12.10 -12.98
C GLY A 187 5.75 11.22 -11.99
N TYR A 188 4.98 10.23 -12.46
CA TYR A 188 4.31 9.24 -11.63
C TYR A 188 5.24 8.08 -11.24
N ALA A 189 6.22 7.77 -12.09
CA ALA A 189 7.29 6.82 -11.83
C ALA A 189 8.65 7.51 -11.82
N GLU A 190 9.57 7.04 -10.99
CA GLU A 190 10.96 7.48 -10.98
C GLU A 190 11.75 6.85 -12.15
N ALA A 191 13.01 7.29 -12.35
CA ALA A 191 13.88 6.71 -13.38
C ALA A 191 14.15 5.20 -13.14
N ASP A 192 14.25 4.79 -11.87
CA ASP A 192 14.21 3.39 -11.48
C ASP A 192 12.83 3.10 -10.85
N PRO A 193 11.90 2.51 -11.61
CA PRO A 193 10.55 2.24 -11.14
C PRO A 193 10.39 0.93 -10.38
N THR A 194 11.47 0.15 -10.20
CA THR A 194 11.44 -1.22 -9.67
C THR A 194 10.61 -1.32 -8.39
N PHE A 195 10.80 -0.40 -7.47
CA PHE A 195 10.11 -0.38 -6.18
C PHE A 195 8.57 -0.27 -6.30
N ASP A 196 8.09 0.38 -7.36
CA ASP A 196 6.65 0.52 -7.63
C ASP A 196 6.08 -0.70 -8.36
N ILE A 197 6.81 -1.21 -9.37
CA ILE A 197 6.28 -2.23 -10.28
C ILE A 197 6.47 -3.67 -9.79
N ASP A 198 7.41 -3.92 -8.86
CA ASP A 198 7.66 -5.23 -8.26
C ASP A 198 6.77 -5.52 -7.01
N GLY A 199 6.01 -4.51 -6.55
CA GLY A 199 5.12 -4.61 -5.41
C GLY A 199 5.75 -4.28 -4.05
N THR A 200 7.03 -3.88 -3.99
CA THR A 200 7.70 -3.58 -2.72
C THR A 200 7.11 -2.36 -2.01
N ASP A 201 6.76 -1.29 -2.74
CA ASP A 201 6.06 -0.13 -2.17
C ASP A 201 4.74 -0.53 -1.52
N ALA A 202 3.95 -1.35 -2.22
CA ALA A 202 2.68 -1.84 -1.70
C ALA A 202 2.86 -2.77 -0.49
N ALA A 203 3.91 -3.61 -0.48
CA ALA A 203 4.21 -4.50 0.63
C ALA A 203 4.55 -3.74 1.92
N HIS A 204 5.38 -2.69 1.86
CA HIS A 204 5.69 -1.85 3.02
C HIS A 204 4.43 -1.21 3.62
N LYS A 205 3.54 -0.70 2.77
CA LYS A 205 2.26 -0.12 3.23
C LYS A 205 1.33 -1.17 3.81
N LEU A 206 1.29 -2.36 3.20
CA LEU A 206 0.46 -3.47 3.67
C LEU A 206 0.86 -3.95 5.06
N VAL A 207 2.17 -4.04 5.35
CA VAL A 207 2.68 -4.39 6.69
C VAL A 207 2.17 -3.42 7.76
N ILE A 208 2.16 -2.12 7.46
CA ILE A 208 1.64 -1.11 8.38
C ILE A 208 0.13 -1.28 8.59
N LEU A 209 -0.62 -1.48 7.51
CA LEU A 209 -2.06 -1.68 7.58
C LEU A 209 -2.43 -2.95 8.35
N ALA A 210 -1.72 -4.07 8.11
CA ALA A 210 -1.94 -5.33 8.80
C ALA A 210 -1.63 -5.23 10.30
N SER A 211 -0.55 -4.55 10.67
CA SER A 211 -0.21 -4.30 12.08
C SER A 211 -1.33 -3.55 12.81
N LEU A 212 -1.86 -2.49 12.19
CA LEU A 212 -2.96 -1.70 12.75
C LEU A 212 -4.28 -2.48 12.81
N ALA A 213 -4.57 -3.28 11.78
CA ALA A 213 -5.83 -4.01 11.68
C ALA A 213 -5.90 -5.21 12.63
N PHE A 214 -4.79 -5.92 12.81
CA PHE A 214 -4.77 -7.20 13.54
C PHE A 214 -3.99 -7.17 14.85
N GLY A 215 -3.38 -6.03 15.22
CA GLY A 215 -2.58 -5.92 16.44
C GLY A 215 -1.33 -6.80 16.43
N ILE A 216 -0.70 -7.00 15.28
CA ILE A 216 0.51 -7.82 15.10
C ILE A 216 1.76 -6.95 14.96
N PRO A 217 2.96 -7.45 15.28
CA PRO A 217 4.20 -6.75 15.00
C PRO A 217 4.39 -6.47 13.50
N LEU A 218 5.05 -5.36 13.19
CA LEU A 218 5.47 -5.06 11.82
C LEU A 218 6.54 -6.08 11.38
N SER A 219 6.32 -6.72 10.23
CA SER A 219 7.25 -7.69 9.64
C SER A 219 7.38 -7.45 8.14
N ILE A 220 8.50 -6.84 7.73
CA ILE A 220 8.71 -6.37 6.36
C ILE A 220 8.81 -7.51 5.33
N ASP A 221 9.25 -8.68 5.77
CA ASP A 221 9.41 -9.88 4.93
C ASP A 221 8.15 -10.75 4.87
N ALA A 222 7.09 -10.38 5.62
CA ALA A 222 5.88 -11.20 5.70
C ALA A 222 5.06 -11.27 4.39
N PRO A 223 4.89 -10.18 3.59
CA PRO A 223 4.09 -10.24 2.39
C PRO A 223 4.77 -11.02 1.25
N MET A 224 4.05 -11.99 0.66
CA MET A 224 4.38 -12.46 -0.68
C MET A 224 4.23 -11.31 -1.68
N LYS A 225 5.18 -11.17 -2.61
CA LYS A 225 5.17 -10.10 -3.62
C LYS A 225 5.22 -10.67 -5.03
N GLN A 226 4.36 -10.14 -5.89
CA GLN A 226 4.39 -10.35 -7.33
C GLN A 226 4.15 -8.99 -8.01
N GLY A 227 5.05 -8.61 -8.91
CA GLY A 227 4.93 -7.38 -9.68
C GLY A 227 3.90 -7.44 -10.79
N ILE A 228 3.80 -6.35 -11.55
CA ILE A 228 2.83 -6.20 -12.65
C ILE A 228 3.48 -6.34 -14.03
N GLN A 229 4.79 -6.60 -14.11
CA GLN A 229 5.55 -6.61 -15.36
C GLN A 229 5.09 -7.71 -16.33
N ASP A 230 4.63 -8.84 -15.77
CA ASP A 230 4.22 -10.02 -16.53
C ASP A 230 2.74 -9.96 -16.96
N VAL A 231 2.00 -8.92 -16.58
CA VAL A 231 0.61 -8.73 -17.00
C VAL A 231 0.58 -8.24 -18.44
N SER A 232 0.02 -9.05 -19.34
CA SER A 232 -0.08 -8.69 -20.75
C SER A 232 -1.38 -7.96 -21.09
N PRO A 233 -1.41 -7.15 -22.15
CA PRO A 233 -2.66 -6.57 -22.66
C PRO A 233 -3.70 -7.64 -23.01
N GLU A 234 -3.26 -8.80 -23.48
CA GLU A 234 -4.12 -9.93 -23.81
C GLU A 234 -4.82 -10.47 -22.56
N ASP A 235 -4.12 -10.61 -21.42
CA ASP A 235 -4.71 -11.03 -20.15
C ASP A 235 -5.77 -10.04 -19.65
N LEU A 236 -5.51 -8.74 -19.84
CA LEU A 236 -6.48 -7.70 -19.48
C LEU A 236 -7.74 -7.75 -20.35
N GLU A 237 -7.59 -8.03 -21.65
CA GLU A 237 -8.73 -8.21 -22.56
C GLU A 237 -9.56 -9.45 -22.20
N TYR A 238 -8.91 -10.58 -21.88
CA TYR A 238 -9.61 -11.78 -21.44
C TYR A 238 -10.34 -11.55 -20.12
N ALA A 239 -9.66 -10.96 -19.12
CA ALA A 239 -10.28 -10.61 -17.85
C ALA A 239 -11.54 -9.75 -18.05
N ALA A 240 -11.46 -8.70 -18.88
CA ALA A 240 -12.60 -7.83 -19.18
C ALA A 240 -13.74 -8.60 -19.88
N SER A 241 -13.43 -9.50 -20.82
CA SER A 241 -14.44 -10.31 -21.52
C SER A 241 -15.18 -11.30 -20.61
N MET A 242 -14.58 -11.62 -19.45
CA MET A 242 -15.14 -12.48 -18.41
C MET A 242 -15.80 -11.69 -17.26
N GLY A 243 -15.88 -10.35 -17.37
CA GLY A 243 -16.51 -9.48 -16.36
C GLY A 243 -15.59 -9.12 -15.18
N TYR A 244 -14.27 -9.16 -15.38
CA TYR A 244 -13.28 -8.83 -14.37
C TYR A 244 -12.42 -7.64 -14.79
N ARG A 245 -11.85 -6.96 -13.77
CA ARG A 245 -10.77 -5.99 -13.94
C ARG A 245 -9.53 -6.44 -13.17
N VAL A 246 -8.36 -6.19 -13.73
CA VAL A 246 -7.10 -6.51 -13.05
C VAL A 246 -6.62 -5.27 -12.30
N LYS A 247 -6.34 -5.44 -11.01
CA LYS A 247 -5.75 -4.44 -10.13
C LYS A 247 -4.55 -5.03 -9.40
N HIS A 248 -3.56 -4.19 -9.06
CA HIS A 248 -2.46 -4.61 -8.20
C HIS A 248 -2.86 -4.35 -6.76
N LEU A 249 -3.18 -5.42 -6.03
CA LEU A 249 -3.68 -5.33 -4.66
C LEU A 249 -2.65 -5.77 -3.63
N GLY A 250 -2.58 -5.01 -2.53
CA GLY A 250 -2.09 -5.52 -1.26
C GLY A 250 -3.27 -6.05 -0.45
N ILE A 251 -3.21 -7.30 0.01
CA ILE A 251 -4.27 -7.96 0.77
C ILE A 251 -3.67 -8.55 2.05
N ALA A 252 -4.23 -8.17 3.19
CA ALA A 252 -3.98 -8.80 4.49
C ALA A 252 -5.30 -9.36 5.03
N ARG A 253 -5.32 -10.64 5.39
CA ARG A 253 -6.54 -11.33 5.84
C ARG A 253 -6.24 -12.19 7.06
N GLN A 254 -7.11 -12.12 8.06
CA GLN A 254 -7.09 -13.01 9.21
C GLN A 254 -7.87 -14.27 8.89
N THR A 255 -7.24 -15.43 9.08
CA THR A 255 -7.84 -16.76 8.85
C THR A 255 -7.70 -17.65 10.08
N ASN A 256 -8.34 -18.82 10.07
CA ASN A 256 -8.17 -19.83 11.12
C ASN A 256 -6.74 -20.41 11.14
N GLN A 257 -5.95 -20.24 10.09
CA GLN A 257 -4.58 -20.76 9.97
C GLN A 257 -3.53 -19.70 10.34
N GLY A 258 -3.93 -18.43 10.46
CA GLY A 258 -3.06 -17.29 10.72
C GLY A 258 -3.34 -16.11 9.80
N ILE A 259 -2.37 -15.23 9.65
CA ILE A 259 -2.47 -14.04 8.82
C ILE A 259 -1.90 -14.34 7.42
N GLU A 260 -2.71 -14.09 6.40
CA GLU A 260 -2.26 -14.01 5.01
C GLU A 260 -1.84 -12.58 4.69
N MET A 261 -0.67 -12.40 4.09
CA MET A 261 -0.24 -11.11 3.52
C MET A 261 0.33 -11.31 2.13
N ARG A 262 -0.24 -10.62 1.14
CA ARG A 262 0.17 -10.76 -0.26
C ARG A 262 -0.03 -9.51 -1.08
N VAL A 263 0.85 -9.27 -2.03
CA VAL A 263 0.77 -8.21 -3.04
C VAL A 263 0.91 -8.85 -4.41
N HIS A 264 -0.09 -8.69 -5.26
CA HIS A 264 -0.09 -9.32 -6.60
C HIS A 264 -1.13 -8.69 -7.54
N PRO A 265 -0.98 -8.86 -8.86
CA PRO A 265 -2.07 -8.62 -9.81
C PRO A 265 -3.25 -9.53 -9.48
N THR A 266 -4.45 -8.95 -9.46
CA THR A 266 -5.67 -9.62 -8.99
C THR A 266 -6.83 -9.33 -9.94
N LEU A 267 -7.53 -10.37 -10.37
CA LEU A 267 -8.80 -10.23 -11.03
C LEU A 267 -9.90 -9.94 -10.00
N ILE A 268 -10.64 -8.86 -10.21
CA ILE A 268 -11.73 -8.43 -9.34
C ILE A 268 -12.99 -8.32 -10.20
N PRO A 269 -14.15 -8.88 -9.78
CA PRO A 269 -15.41 -8.68 -10.51
C PRO A 269 -15.68 -7.19 -10.75
N GLU A 270 -16.04 -6.83 -11.97
CA GLU A 270 -16.16 -5.41 -12.38
C GLU A 270 -17.24 -4.63 -11.62
N HIS A 271 -18.21 -5.32 -11.04
CA HIS A 271 -19.26 -4.71 -10.21
C HIS A 271 -18.78 -4.29 -8.81
N LYS A 272 -17.61 -4.75 -8.36
CA LYS A 272 -17.04 -4.34 -7.07
C LYS A 272 -16.48 -2.92 -7.16
N GLN A 273 -16.75 -2.11 -6.12
CA GLN A 273 -16.35 -0.69 -6.12
C GLN A 273 -14.84 -0.50 -6.29
N ILE A 274 -14.03 -1.32 -5.63
CA ILE A 274 -12.56 -1.23 -5.74
C ILE A 274 -12.05 -1.49 -7.16
N ALA A 275 -12.75 -2.31 -7.96
CA ALA A 275 -12.41 -2.58 -9.36
C ALA A 275 -12.52 -1.33 -10.25
N THR A 276 -13.34 -0.34 -9.84
CA THR A 276 -13.60 0.88 -10.62
C THR A 276 -12.64 2.03 -10.30
N VAL A 277 -11.69 1.83 -9.39
CA VAL A 277 -10.71 2.85 -9.01
C VAL A 277 -9.58 2.89 -10.04
N ASP A 278 -9.58 3.89 -10.90
CA ASP A 278 -8.69 4.01 -12.05
C ASP A 278 -7.64 5.12 -11.90
N GLY A 279 -6.67 5.14 -12.80
CA GLY A 279 -5.62 6.14 -12.87
C GLY A 279 -4.64 6.08 -11.68
N VAL A 280 -4.23 7.24 -11.18
CA VAL A 280 -3.26 7.35 -10.07
C VAL A 280 -3.91 7.26 -8.68
N LEU A 281 -5.22 7.00 -8.61
CA LEU A 281 -5.93 6.92 -7.34
C LEU A 281 -5.53 5.67 -6.55
N ASN A 282 -5.51 5.82 -5.24
CA ASN A 282 -5.44 4.72 -4.29
C ASN A 282 -6.83 4.43 -3.70
N ALA A 283 -6.99 3.21 -3.23
CA ALA A 283 -8.18 2.78 -2.49
C ALA A 283 -7.77 1.80 -1.39
N VAL A 284 -8.39 1.89 -0.25
CA VAL A 284 -8.23 0.89 0.82
C VAL A 284 -9.61 0.48 1.29
N MET A 285 -9.87 -0.82 1.20
CA MET A 285 -11.06 -1.50 1.70
C MET A 285 -10.73 -2.17 3.02
N VAL A 286 -11.62 -2.07 3.99
CA VAL A 286 -11.47 -2.69 5.30
C VAL A 286 -12.81 -3.37 5.65
N SER A 287 -12.74 -4.64 6.05
CA SER A 287 -13.90 -5.41 6.47
C SER A 287 -13.88 -5.62 7.99
N GLY A 288 -14.92 -5.12 8.66
CA GLY A 288 -15.12 -5.24 10.10
C GLY A 288 -16.43 -5.93 10.44
N ASP A 289 -16.47 -6.64 11.57
CA ASP A 289 -17.62 -7.43 11.99
C ASP A 289 -18.88 -6.60 12.32
N ALA A 290 -18.71 -5.38 12.81
CA ALA A 290 -19.82 -4.51 13.17
C ALA A 290 -20.23 -3.53 12.06
N VAL A 291 -19.24 -2.96 11.34
CA VAL A 291 -19.49 -1.91 10.33
C VAL A 291 -19.69 -2.50 8.92
N GLY A 292 -19.25 -3.74 8.70
CA GLY A 292 -19.18 -4.33 7.36
C GLY A 292 -17.99 -3.80 6.57
N GLU A 293 -18.16 -3.65 5.26
CA GLU A 293 -17.13 -3.19 4.34
C GLU A 293 -17.10 -1.65 4.27
N LEU A 294 -15.91 -1.08 4.44
CA LEU A 294 -15.63 0.33 4.20
C LEU A 294 -14.61 0.45 3.05
N LEU A 295 -14.86 1.35 2.12
CA LEU A 295 -13.92 1.69 1.04
C LEU A 295 -13.58 3.19 1.10
N LEU A 296 -12.29 3.50 1.25
CA LEU A 296 -11.77 4.86 1.19
C LEU A 296 -10.98 5.03 -0.11
N VAL A 297 -11.31 6.05 -0.89
CA VAL A 297 -10.67 6.34 -2.18
C VAL A 297 -10.14 7.77 -2.20
N GLY A 298 -8.94 7.96 -2.72
CA GLY A 298 -8.35 9.30 -2.84
C GLY A 298 -6.96 9.28 -3.47
N PRO A 299 -6.29 10.45 -3.54
CA PRO A 299 -4.93 10.53 -4.04
C PRO A 299 -3.95 9.85 -3.07
N GLY A 300 -3.22 8.86 -3.57
CA GLY A 300 -2.24 8.08 -2.78
C GLY A 300 -0.89 8.75 -2.59
N ALA A 301 -0.61 9.80 -3.36
CA ALA A 301 0.63 10.58 -3.35
C ALA A 301 0.37 12.02 -3.78
N GLY A 302 1.42 12.85 -3.74
CA GLY A 302 1.37 14.25 -4.15
C GLY A 302 1.54 15.21 -2.98
N GLY A 303 2.20 16.34 -3.24
CA GLY A 303 2.63 17.29 -2.21
C GLY A 303 1.50 17.73 -1.29
N ALA A 304 0.42 18.28 -1.85
CA ALA A 304 -0.72 18.80 -1.07
C ALA A 304 -1.53 17.69 -0.38
N ALA A 305 -1.74 16.55 -1.05
CA ALA A 305 -2.48 15.43 -0.47
C ALA A 305 -1.76 14.85 0.74
N THR A 306 -0.47 14.53 0.60
CA THR A 306 0.37 14.01 1.69
C THR A 306 0.54 15.03 2.81
N ALA A 307 0.75 16.30 2.48
CA ALA A 307 0.83 17.38 3.47
C ALA A 307 -0.47 17.58 4.27
N SER A 308 -1.64 17.30 3.67
CA SER A 308 -2.92 17.31 4.39
C SER A 308 -2.93 16.30 5.53
N SER A 309 -2.40 15.10 5.30
CA SER A 309 -2.30 14.06 6.34
C SER A 309 -1.27 14.40 7.41
N VAL A 310 -0.12 15.01 7.03
CA VAL A 310 0.82 15.57 8.00
C VAL A 310 0.15 16.62 8.89
N CYS A 311 -0.61 17.53 8.30
CA CYS A 311 -1.34 18.55 9.06
C CYS A 311 -2.43 17.95 9.96
N ALA A 312 -3.10 16.87 9.54
CA ALA A 312 -4.07 16.16 10.36
C ALA A 312 -3.41 15.56 11.61
N ASP A 313 -2.25 14.94 11.45
CA ASP A 313 -1.45 14.40 12.56
C ASP A 313 -1.00 15.51 13.52
N LEU A 314 -0.57 16.66 13.02
CA LEU A 314 -0.22 17.83 13.83
C LEU A 314 -1.42 18.39 14.62
N ILE A 315 -2.61 18.40 14.02
CA ILE A 315 -3.85 18.79 14.71
C ILE A 315 -4.17 17.82 15.86
N ASP A 316 -4.00 16.53 15.62
CA ASP A 316 -4.26 15.52 16.66
C ASP A 316 -3.30 15.67 17.84
N ILE A 317 -2.00 15.87 17.58
CA ILE A 317 -1.01 16.16 18.62
C ILE A 317 -1.38 17.45 19.39
N ALA A 318 -1.80 18.50 18.68
CA ALA A 318 -2.18 19.78 19.30
C ALA A 318 -3.41 19.67 20.23
N ARG A 319 -4.35 18.76 19.89
CA ARG A 319 -5.57 18.49 20.68
C ARG A 319 -5.33 17.58 21.87
N SER A 320 -4.34 16.70 21.78
CA SER A 320 -4.10 15.69 22.80
C SER A 320 -3.66 16.32 24.11
N ALA A 321 -4.39 16.05 25.19
CA ALA A 321 -3.85 16.18 26.54
C ALA A 321 -2.79 15.07 26.73
N ALA A 322 -1.84 15.28 27.62
CA ALA A 322 -0.80 14.30 27.93
C ALA A 322 -1.39 12.88 28.09
N GLY A 323 -0.94 11.93 27.27
CA GLY A 323 -1.42 10.55 27.25
C GLY A 323 -2.26 10.25 26.00
N SER A 324 -1.62 10.19 24.84
CA SER A 324 -2.26 9.68 23.61
C SER A 324 -2.38 8.17 23.66
N GLY A 325 -3.39 7.64 22.96
CA GLY A 325 -3.55 6.21 22.76
C GLY A 325 -2.35 5.57 22.02
N PRO A 326 -2.30 4.25 21.99
CA PRO A 326 -1.19 3.50 21.41
C PRO A 326 -0.95 3.86 19.93
N VAL A 327 0.31 3.81 19.51
CA VAL A 327 0.75 4.24 18.15
C VAL A 327 0.17 3.33 17.07
N LEU A 328 0.19 2.00 17.31
CA LEU A 328 -0.30 0.97 16.39
C LEU A 328 -1.71 0.44 16.75
N GLY A 329 -2.54 1.26 17.41
CA GLY A 329 -3.92 0.87 17.78
C GLY A 329 -4.01 0.04 19.06
N VAL A 330 -2.96 -0.74 19.38
CA VAL A 330 -2.76 -1.44 20.65
C VAL A 330 -1.39 -1.09 21.22
N PRO A 331 -1.17 -1.14 22.56
CA PRO A 331 0.14 -0.90 23.15
C PRO A 331 1.22 -1.82 22.54
N ALA A 332 2.43 -1.32 22.35
CA ALA A 332 3.54 -2.10 21.78
C ALA A 332 3.79 -3.42 22.55
N SER A 333 3.57 -3.41 23.88
CA SER A 333 3.68 -4.61 24.73
C SER A 333 2.53 -5.62 24.55
N GLN A 334 1.48 -5.28 23.83
CA GLN A 334 0.30 -6.12 23.59
C GLN A 334 0.21 -6.56 22.12
N LEU A 335 1.15 -6.14 21.27
CA LEU A 335 1.25 -6.70 19.91
C LEU A 335 1.48 -8.21 20.03
N SER A 336 0.62 -8.98 19.36
CA SER A 336 0.61 -10.45 19.45
C SER A 336 1.21 -11.04 18.19
N GLU A 337 2.27 -11.84 18.33
CA GLU A 337 2.75 -12.65 17.21
C GLU A 337 1.68 -13.67 16.81
N GLN A 338 1.28 -13.60 15.54
CA GLN A 338 0.39 -14.57 14.93
C GLN A 338 1.14 -15.33 13.83
N ALA A 339 0.76 -16.58 13.60
CA ALA A 339 1.33 -17.36 12.52
C ALA A 339 1.04 -16.69 11.18
N LEU A 340 2.05 -16.62 10.32
CA LEU A 340 1.88 -16.23 8.92
C LEU A 340 1.56 -17.47 8.10
N VAL A 341 0.55 -17.40 7.26
CA VAL A 341 0.23 -18.48 6.32
C VAL A 341 1.27 -18.49 5.21
N PRO A 342 2.02 -19.59 5.00
CA PRO A 342 2.96 -19.67 3.88
C PRO A 342 2.26 -19.43 2.55
N SER A 343 2.92 -18.68 1.64
CA SER A 343 2.33 -18.29 0.36
C SER A 343 1.84 -19.46 -0.49
N GLU A 344 2.54 -20.59 -0.41
CA GLU A 344 2.23 -21.81 -1.13
C GLU A 344 0.94 -22.49 -0.66
N GLN A 345 0.53 -22.22 0.59
CA GLN A 345 -0.68 -22.77 1.21
C GLN A 345 -1.90 -21.87 1.02
N ILE A 346 -1.69 -20.60 0.63
CA ILE A 346 -2.81 -19.67 0.41
C ILE A 346 -3.63 -20.15 -0.79
N ALA A 347 -4.88 -20.51 -0.52
CA ALA A 347 -5.83 -20.91 -1.53
C ALA A 347 -6.51 -19.70 -2.17
N SER A 348 -6.66 -19.73 -3.49
CA SER A 348 -7.37 -18.72 -4.29
C SER A 348 -8.12 -19.39 -5.42
N GLU A 349 -9.09 -18.70 -5.95
CA GLU A 349 -9.56 -18.92 -7.31
C GLU A 349 -8.49 -18.39 -8.27
N TRP A 350 -8.34 -19.03 -9.44
CA TRP A 350 -7.24 -18.73 -10.35
C TRP A 350 -7.72 -18.43 -11.75
N TYR A 351 -7.15 -17.38 -12.31
CA TYR A 351 -7.10 -17.15 -13.75
C TYR A 351 -5.82 -17.81 -14.28
N VAL A 352 -5.99 -18.66 -15.29
CA VAL A 352 -4.90 -19.34 -16.00
C VAL A 352 -5.06 -19.10 -17.48
N ARG A 353 -4.02 -18.61 -18.16
CA ARG A 353 -3.97 -18.60 -19.64
C ARG A 353 -2.83 -19.50 -20.11
N LEU A 354 -3.18 -20.42 -20.98
CA LEU A 354 -2.27 -21.37 -21.63
C LEU A 354 -2.32 -21.16 -23.14
N THR A 355 -1.26 -21.53 -23.84
CA THR A 355 -1.25 -21.66 -25.31
C THR A 355 -1.04 -23.13 -25.65
N ALA A 356 -1.95 -23.72 -26.38
CA ALA A 356 -1.93 -25.15 -26.71
C ALA A 356 -2.18 -25.40 -28.22
N ALA A 357 -1.77 -26.57 -28.69
CA ALA A 357 -2.08 -27.02 -30.05
C ALA A 357 -3.60 -27.16 -30.22
N ASP A 358 -4.14 -26.69 -31.37
CA ASP A 358 -5.56 -26.84 -31.74
C ASP A 358 -5.81 -28.24 -32.30
N GLN A 359 -5.82 -29.25 -31.42
CA GLN A 359 -5.97 -30.66 -31.77
C GLN A 359 -6.91 -31.38 -30.79
N PRO A 360 -7.67 -32.41 -31.31
CA PRO A 360 -8.49 -33.26 -30.46
C PRO A 360 -7.64 -33.96 -29.39
N GLY A 361 -8.14 -33.96 -28.14
CA GLY A 361 -7.49 -34.62 -27.00
C GLY A 361 -6.78 -33.67 -26.06
N VAL A 362 -6.14 -32.59 -26.53
CA VAL A 362 -5.37 -31.66 -25.72
C VAL A 362 -6.14 -31.11 -24.53
N MET A 363 -7.39 -30.73 -24.74
CA MET A 363 -8.25 -30.25 -23.67
C MET A 363 -8.63 -31.32 -22.67
N SER A 364 -8.78 -32.58 -23.11
CA SER A 364 -9.00 -33.74 -22.22
C SER A 364 -7.81 -33.95 -21.28
N ASP A 365 -6.59 -33.85 -21.84
CA ASP A 365 -5.37 -34.11 -21.08
C ASP A 365 -5.15 -32.99 -20.04
N ILE A 366 -5.36 -31.71 -20.41
CA ILE A 366 -5.31 -30.56 -19.48
C ILE A 366 -6.32 -30.77 -18.32
N THR A 367 -7.58 -31.08 -18.67
CA THR A 367 -8.62 -31.25 -17.64
C THR A 367 -8.41 -32.46 -16.76
N GLN A 368 -7.80 -33.53 -17.29
CA GLN A 368 -7.42 -34.70 -16.50
C GLN A 368 -6.34 -34.38 -15.46
N VAL A 369 -5.35 -33.57 -15.82
CA VAL A 369 -4.31 -33.11 -14.85
C VAL A 369 -4.95 -32.29 -13.73
N LEU A 370 -5.83 -31.34 -14.06
CA LEU A 370 -6.54 -30.53 -13.06
C LEU A 370 -7.43 -31.40 -12.17
N ALA A 371 -8.22 -32.30 -12.75
CA ALA A 371 -9.11 -33.19 -12.00
C ALA A 371 -8.34 -34.13 -11.06
N SER A 372 -7.16 -34.63 -11.46
CA SER A 372 -6.31 -35.49 -10.62
C SER A 372 -5.82 -34.81 -9.33
N ARG A 373 -5.93 -33.48 -9.25
CA ARG A 373 -5.53 -32.63 -8.13
C ARG A 373 -6.70 -31.93 -7.45
N ASP A 374 -7.93 -32.39 -7.72
CA ASP A 374 -9.17 -31.80 -7.19
C ASP A 374 -9.35 -30.30 -7.58
N ILE A 375 -8.74 -29.85 -8.68
CA ILE A 375 -8.94 -28.50 -9.22
C ILE A 375 -10.15 -28.52 -10.13
N SER A 376 -11.24 -27.86 -9.72
CA SER A 376 -12.45 -27.69 -10.53
C SER A 376 -12.37 -26.43 -11.38
N ILE A 377 -12.85 -26.50 -12.61
CA ILE A 377 -12.95 -25.37 -13.52
C ILE A 377 -14.31 -24.70 -13.31
N GLU A 378 -14.32 -23.40 -13.05
CA GLU A 378 -15.54 -22.59 -12.98
C GLU A 378 -16.01 -22.17 -14.36
N SER A 379 -15.08 -21.62 -15.16
CA SER A 379 -15.36 -21.22 -16.53
C SER A 379 -14.15 -21.38 -17.43
N MET A 380 -14.41 -21.47 -18.74
CA MET A 380 -13.39 -21.62 -19.76
C MET A 380 -13.72 -20.76 -20.98
N LEU A 381 -12.70 -20.12 -21.53
CA LEU A 381 -12.79 -19.36 -22.76
C LEU A 381 -11.69 -19.81 -23.72
N GLN A 382 -12.06 -20.14 -24.92
CA GLN A 382 -11.15 -20.43 -26.03
C GLN A 382 -11.53 -19.57 -27.23
N LYS A 383 -10.63 -18.68 -27.66
CA LYS A 383 -10.81 -17.92 -28.91
C LYS A 383 -10.30 -18.72 -30.10
N PRO A 384 -10.82 -18.47 -31.31
CA PRO A 384 -10.31 -19.08 -32.54
C PRO A 384 -8.78 -18.83 -32.67
N PRO A 385 -8.04 -19.78 -33.24
CA PRO A 385 -6.61 -19.61 -33.48
C PRO A 385 -6.36 -18.44 -34.43
N ALA A 386 -5.21 -17.77 -34.23
CA ALA A 386 -4.72 -16.81 -35.21
C ALA A 386 -4.49 -17.54 -36.55
N PRO A 387 -4.80 -16.92 -37.72
CA PRO A 387 -4.64 -17.56 -39.00
C PRO A 387 -3.24 -18.16 -39.20
N GLY A 388 -3.15 -19.47 -39.36
CA GLY A 388 -1.91 -20.21 -39.63
C GLY A 388 -1.06 -20.54 -38.38
N SER A 389 -1.50 -20.23 -37.14
CA SER A 389 -0.73 -20.54 -35.93
C SER A 389 -0.77 -22.02 -35.54
N GLY A 390 -1.89 -22.72 -35.82
CA GLY A 390 -2.14 -24.09 -35.33
C GLY A 390 -2.18 -24.21 -33.80
N LYS A 391 -2.20 -23.08 -33.08
CA LYS A 391 -2.24 -22.96 -31.62
C LYS A 391 -3.37 -22.04 -31.18
N VAL A 392 -3.92 -22.31 -30.02
CA VAL A 392 -5.04 -21.55 -29.46
C VAL A 392 -4.71 -21.13 -28.03
N PRO A 393 -5.08 -19.91 -27.63
CA PRO A 393 -5.10 -19.54 -26.22
C PRO A 393 -6.30 -20.21 -25.54
N ILE A 394 -6.06 -20.76 -24.36
CA ILE A 394 -7.06 -21.37 -23.48
C ILE A 394 -7.01 -20.58 -22.17
N VAL A 395 -8.12 -19.97 -21.79
CA VAL A 395 -8.27 -19.25 -20.53
C VAL A 395 -9.20 -20.03 -19.62
N LEU A 396 -8.77 -20.27 -18.40
CA LEU A 396 -9.53 -20.97 -17.38
C LEU A 396 -9.71 -20.07 -16.17
N LEU A 397 -10.90 -20.07 -15.57
CA LEU A 397 -11.12 -19.69 -14.18
C LEU A 397 -11.38 -20.97 -13.39
N THR A 398 -10.72 -21.10 -12.25
CA THR A 398 -10.85 -22.29 -11.39
C THR A 398 -11.49 -21.94 -10.07
N HIS A 399 -12.07 -22.93 -9.41
CA HIS A 399 -12.39 -22.81 -8.01
C HIS A 399 -11.13 -22.77 -7.14
N MET A 400 -11.33 -22.59 -5.83
CA MET A 400 -10.27 -22.45 -4.83
C MET A 400 -9.28 -23.62 -4.85
N ALA A 401 -8.00 -23.29 -5.03
CA ALA A 401 -6.89 -24.24 -4.89
C ALA A 401 -5.68 -23.53 -4.25
N PRO A 402 -4.86 -24.24 -3.41
CA PRO A 402 -3.59 -23.70 -2.92
C PRO A 402 -2.63 -23.41 -4.08
N LEU A 403 -1.77 -22.39 -3.91
CA LEU A 403 -0.77 -22.03 -4.93
C LEU A 403 0.14 -23.21 -5.28
N SER A 404 0.59 -24.00 -4.29
CA SER A 404 1.44 -25.18 -4.55
C SER A 404 0.75 -26.18 -5.48
N VAL A 405 -0.52 -26.49 -5.20
CA VAL A 405 -1.31 -27.45 -6.01
C VAL A 405 -1.51 -26.94 -7.43
N MET A 406 -1.81 -25.64 -7.58
CA MET A 406 -1.96 -25.01 -8.91
C MET A 406 -0.64 -25.00 -9.68
N THR A 407 0.47 -24.65 -9.02
CA THR A 407 1.80 -24.65 -9.64
C THR A 407 2.21 -26.04 -10.12
N ASP A 408 1.98 -27.07 -9.30
CA ASP A 408 2.27 -28.46 -9.67
C ASP A 408 1.41 -28.93 -10.85
N ALA A 409 0.12 -28.52 -10.89
CA ALA A 409 -0.74 -28.81 -12.02
C ALA A 409 -0.24 -28.15 -13.32
N LEU A 410 0.15 -26.88 -13.26
CA LEU A 410 0.64 -26.15 -14.42
C LEU A 410 1.98 -26.69 -14.93
N ASN A 411 2.87 -27.09 -14.04
CA ASN A 411 4.13 -27.74 -14.41
C ASN A 411 3.89 -29.05 -15.17
N GLU A 412 2.92 -29.84 -14.75
CA GLU A 412 2.57 -31.08 -15.47
C GLU A 412 1.86 -30.80 -16.80
N ILE A 413 0.96 -29.81 -16.85
CA ILE A 413 0.27 -29.39 -18.08
C ILE A 413 1.28 -28.89 -19.11
N THR A 414 2.24 -28.06 -18.73
CA THR A 414 3.27 -27.56 -19.65
C THR A 414 4.30 -28.64 -20.07
N ALA A 415 4.35 -29.74 -19.35
CA ALA A 415 5.13 -30.92 -19.75
C ALA A 415 4.41 -31.78 -20.80
N LEU A 416 3.13 -31.56 -21.08
CA LEU A 416 2.43 -32.13 -22.21
C LEU A 416 3.00 -31.50 -23.49
N GLY A 417 3.42 -32.28 -24.47
CA GLY A 417 4.11 -31.78 -25.65
C GLY A 417 3.28 -30.81 -26.53
N GLU A 418 1.98 -30.77 -26.32
CA GLU A 418 1.00 -29.95 -27.05
C GLU A 418 0.72 -28.60 -26.42
N VAL A 419 1.25 -28.34 -25.18
CA VAL A 419 1.08 -27.09 -24.44
C VAL A 419 2.41 -26.34 -24.39
N GLU A 420 2.37 -25.03 -24.64
CA GLU A 420 3.57 -24.19 -24.50
C GLU A 420 4.00 -24.06 -23.05
N PRO A 421 5.31 -23.92 -22.77
CA PRO A 421 5.83 -23.82 -21.41
C PRO A 421 5.44 -22.50 -20.72
N ASP A 422 5.04 -21.49 -21.49
CA ASP A 422 4.70 -20.17 -20.99
C ASP A 422 3.20 -20.09 -20.67
N PHE A 423 2.89 -19.58 -19.48
CA PHE A 423 1.51 -19.40 -19.02
C PHE A 423 1.38 -18.14 -18.17
N ALA A 424 0.18 -17.57 -18.15
CA ALA A 424 -0.18 -16.54 -17.18
C ALA A 424 -0.98 -17.15 -16.03
N LEU A 425 -0.65 -16.73 -14.80
CA LEU A 425 -1.33 -17.15 -13.57
C LEU A 425 -1.61 -15.92 -12.70
N MET A 426 -2.88 -15.64 -12.44
CA MET A 426 -3.31 -14.57 -11.55
C MET A 426 -4.37 -15.05 -10.58
N ARG A 427 -4.43 -14.44 -9.41
CA ARG A 427 -5.46 -14.73 -8.40
C ARG A 427 -6.75 -13.99 -8.73
N VAL A 428 -7.88 -14.58 -8.34
CA VAL A 428 -9.20 -13.93 -8.39
C VAL A 428 -9.64 -13.66 -6.95
N GLU A 429 -10.17 -12.46 -6.70
CA GLU A 429 -10.72 -12.05 -5.41
C GLU A 429 -12.10 -11.44 -5.61
N ALA A 430 -13.14 -12.19 -5.20
CA ALA A 430 -14.52 -11.73 -5.28
C ALA A 430 -14.95 -10.88 -4.07
N PHE A 431 -14.26 -10.97 -2.93
CA PHE A 431 -14.59 -10.28 -1.67
C PHE A 431 -16.02 -10.59 -1.17
N ASP A 432 -16.52 -11.80 -1.39
CA ASP A 432 -17.88 -12.22 -1.01
C ASP A 432 -17.89 -13.18 0.21
N ARG A 433 -16.83 -13.16 1.03
CA ARG A 433 -16.64 -14.11 2.13
C ARG A 433 -17.12 -13.59 3.46
#